data_5bbab6867d9e2d122e179e89b0c54043
#
_entry.id   5bbab6867d9e2d122e179e89b0c54043
#
_cell.length_a   1.000
_cell.length_b   1.000
_cell.length_c   1.000
_cell.angle_alpha   90.00
_cell.angle_beta   90.00
_cell.angle_gamma   90.00
#
_symmetry.space_group_name_H-M   'P 1'
#
loop_
_entity.id
_entity.type
_entity.pdbx_description
1 polymer ?
#
loop_
_entity_poly.entity_id
_entity_poly.type
_entity_poly.pdbx_seq_one_letter_code
_entity_poly.pdbx_strand_id
1 'polypeptide(L)'
;MDADDSTLVAALAQSYETSKFIATTLGTSANLNRSERLAVASLNLCLDHREATLLLANHGARSSAFAMMRPVFEACVRGCWFGFVATDLQINAMFANRLSTKLGQMVRAVGKEEPALKVLSSVASIFKEQLDHFTHGSGPQLARCFNHEAIAPRHTAGEVIDVLRFIDPIALIACAAREKICQRPTAPFLDRLAAAGSPARKIKMPAVQ
;
A
#
# COMPACT_ATOMS: atom_id res chain seq x y z
N MET A 1 -9.43 -7.14 28.75
CA MET A 1 -9.17 -6.80 27.34
C MET A 1 -9.98 -5.57 27.06
N ASP A 2 -9.32 -4.44 26.86
CA ASP A 2 -10.00 -3.17 26.62
C ASP A 2 -10.78 -3.23 25.29
N ALA A 3 -11.85 -2.44 25.16
CA ALA A 3 -12.66 -2.39 23.93
C ALA A 3 -11.81 -2.07 22.67
N ASP A 4 -10.73 -1.31 22.86
CA ASP A 4 -9.75 -0.96 21.81
C ASP A 4 -8.95 -2.19 21.33
N ASP A 5 -8.58 -3.10 22.23
CA ASP A 5 -7.85 -4.32 21.89
C ASP A 5 -8.73 -5.31 21.12
N SER A 6 -10.00 -5.44 21.49
CA SER A 6 -10.94 -6.32 20.77
C SER A 6 -11.16 -5.86 19.33
N THR A 7 -11.23 -4.55 19.10
CA THR A 7 -11.38 -3.95 17.78
C THR A 7 -10.12 -4.18 16.91
N LEU A 8 -8.93 -4.08 17.49
CA LEU A 8 -7.68 -4.38 16.80
C LEU A 8 -7.59 -5.85 16.39
N VAL A 9 -7.94 -6.76 17.30
CA VAL A 9 -7.95 -8.22 17.00
C VAL A 9 -8.90 -8.50 15.83
N ALA A 10 -10.09 -7.91 15.82
CA ALA A 10 -11.05 -8.07 14.72
C ALA A 10 -10.49 -7.51 13.39
N ALA A 11 -9.83 -6.35 13.41
CA ALA A 11 -9.23 -5.76 12.23
C ALA A 11 -8.06 -6.61 11.67
N LEU A 12 -7.21 -7.15 12.54
CA LEU A 12 -6.16 -8.09 12.15
C LEU A 12 -6.75 -9.35 11.52
N ALA A 13 -7.77 -9.94 12.13
CA ALA A 13 -8.45 -11.12 11.59
C ALA A 13 -9.03 -10.83 10.18
N GLN A 14 -9.68 -9.68 9.99
CA GLN A 14 -10.20 -9.26 8.68
C GLN A 14 -9.09 -9.10 7.64
N SER A 15 -7.94 -8.55 8.04
CA SER A 15 -6.78 -8.41 7.15
C SER A 15 -6.19 -9.77 6.78
N TYR A 16 -6.13 -10.75 7.71
CA TYR A 16 -5.76 -12.14 7.40
C TYR A 16 -6.73 -12.83 6.45
N GLU A 17 -8.04 -12.59 6.58
CA GLU A 17 -9.02 -13.08 5.60
C GLU A 17 -8.82 -12.45 4.21
N THR A 18 -8.32 -11.21 4.15
CA THR A 18 -7.91 -10.59 2.89
C THR A 18 -6.67 -11.28 2.30
N SER A 19 -5.68 -11.68 3.11
CA SER A 19 -4.54 -12.50 2.65
C SER A 19 -4.98 -13.81 2.04
N LYS A 20 -5.85 -14.55 2.73
CA LYS A 20 -6.40 -15.84 2.23
C LYS A 20 -7.15 -15.64 0.91
N PHE A 21 -8.01 -14.62 0.84
CA PHE A 21 -8.75 -14.29 -0.38
C PHE A 21 -7.79 -14.01 -1.54
N ILE A 22 -6.76 -13.19 -1.35
CA ILE A 22 -5.75 -12.90 -2.38
C ILE A 22 -5.06 -14.20 -2.81
N ALA A 23 -4.56 -14.99 -1.86
CA ALA A 23 -3.83 -16.23 -2.15
C ALA A 23 -4.66 -17.26 -2.94
N THR A 24 -5.97 -17.33 -2.70
CA THR A 24 -6.87 -18.29 -3.37
C THR A 24 -7.44 -17.79 -4.69
N THR A 25 -7.48 -16.46 -4.89
CA THR A 25 -8.13 -15.83 -6.05
C THR A 25 -7.13 -15.40 -7.12
N LEU A 26 -5.89 -15.06 -6.69
CA LEU A 26 -4.87 -14.56 -7.59
C LEU A 26 -4.36 -15.67 -8.51
N GLY A 27 -4.54 -15.49 -9.81
CA GLY A 27 -4.14 -16.49 -10.79
C GLY A 27 -2.62 -16.57 -11.00
N THR A 28 -2.16 -17.68 -11.59
CA THR A 28 -0.78 -17.84 -12.05
C THR A 28 -0.51 -16.97 -13.28
N SER A 29 0.73 -16.53 -13.49
CA SER A 29 1.08 -15.64 -14.60
C SER A 29 1.01 -16.33 -15.96
N ALA A 30 0.62 -15.55 -16.98
CA ALA A 30 0.57 -15.94 -18.38
C ALA A 30 1.86 -15.55 -19.14
N ASN A 31 1.86 -15.73 -20.46
CA ASN A 31 2.91 -15.19 -21.33
C ASN A 31 2.89 -13.65 -21.28
N LEU A 32 3.90 -13.06 -20.66
CA LEU A 32 4.00 -11.63 -20.43
C LEU A 32 5.20 -11.05 -21.18
N ASN A 33 5.01 -9.89 -21.82
CA ASN A 33 6.11 -9.10 -22.37
C ASN A 33 6.98 -8.49 -21.25
N ARG A 34 8.05 -7.76 -21.62
CA ARG A 34 9.00 -7.20 -20.65
C ARG A 34 8.34 -6.20 -19.68
N SER A 35 7.51 -5.29 -20.20
CA SER A 35 6.83 -4.28 -19.38
C SER A 35 5.84 -4.93 -18.42
N GLU A 36 5.04 -5.89 -18.91
CA GLU A 36 4.08 -6.64 -18.10
C GLU A 36 4.76 -7.46 -17.00
N ARG A 37 5.93 -8.08 -17.27
CA ARG A 37 6.71 -8.77 -16.23
C ARG A 37 7.16 -7.84 -15.13
N LEU A 38 7.64 -6.64 -15.48
CA LEU A 38 8.03 -5.63 -14.48
C LEU A 38 6.84 -5.14 -13.68
N ALA A 39 5.72 -4.93 -14.35
CA ALA A 39 4.48 -4.56 -13.70
C ALA A 39 4.04 -5.62 -12.67
N VAL A 40 3.95 -6.88 -13.10
CA VAL A 40 3.57 -8.00 -12.23
C VAL A 40 4.56 -8.17 -11.07
N ALA A 41 5.87 -8.08 -11.33
CA ALA A 41 6.88 -8.16 -10.28
C ALA A 41 6.71 -7.03 -9.24
N SER A 42 6.47 -5.80 -9.70
CA SER A 42 6.23 -4.67 -8.79
C SER A 42 4.93 -4.80 -8.00
N LEU A 43 3.86 -5.31 -8.63
CA LEU A 43 2.59 -5.57 -7.95
C LEU A 43 2.70 -6.72 -6.94
N ASN A 44 3.46 -7.77 -7.24
CA ASN A 44 3.78 -8.82 -6.27
C ASN A 44 4.58 -8.25 -5.09
N LEU A 45 5.57 -7.38 -5.33
CA LEU A 45 6.29 -6.70 -4.27
C LEU A 45 5.37 -5.86 -3.37
N CYS A 46 4.33 -5.24 -3.93
CA CYS A 46 3.29 -4.57 -3.13
C CYS A 46 2.60 -5.55 -2.18
N LEU A 47 2.26 -6.76 -2.65
CA LEU A 47 1.64 -7.80 -1.83
C LEU A 47 2.59 -8.30 -0.75
N ASP A 48 3.86 -8.52 -1.06
CA ASP A 48 4.89 -8.93 -0.08
C ASP A 48 5.05 -7.86 1.02
N HIS A 49 5.12 -6.59 0.63
CA HIS A 49 5.19 -5.48 1.60
C HIS A 49 3.92 -5.38 2.45
N ARG A 50 2.76 -5.64 1.88
CA ARG A 50 1.49 -5.67 2.63
C ARG A 50 1.49 -6.81 3.65
N GLU A 51 1.90 -8.03 3.29
CA GLU A 51 2.01 -9.16 4.21
C GLU A 51 3.02 -8.87 5.33
N ALA A 52 4.18 -8.31 5.00
CA ALA A 52 5.16 -7.87 5.99
C ALA A 52 4.56 -6.85 6.97
N THR A 53 3.78 -5.89 6.47
CA THR A 53 3.10 -4.88 7.31
C THR A 53 2.12 -5.53 8.27
N LEU A 54 1.31 -6.49 7.81
CA LEU A 54 0.35 -7.23 8.64
C LEU A 54 1.07 -8.02 9.74
N LEU A 55 2.16 -8.72 9.40
CA LEU A 55 2.98 -9.46 10.36
C LEU A 55 3.60 -8.53 11.41
N LEU A 56 4.18 -7.41 10.99
CA LEU A 56 4.76 -6.41 11.90
C LEU A 56 3.70 -5.82 12.85
N ALA A 57 2.51 -5.50 12.33
CA ALA A 57 1.40 -5.01 13.12
C ALA A 57 0.94 -6.04 14.18
N ASN A 58 0.80 -7.30 13.77
CA ASN A 58 0.39 -8.41 14.64
C ASN A 58 1.42 -8.72 15.74
N HIS A 59 2.72 -8.59 15.43
CA HIS A 59 3.81 -8.81 16.39
C HIS A 59 4.16 -7.57 17.25
N GLY A 60 3.39 -6.50 17.14
CA GLY A 60 3.61 -5.28 17.93
C GLY A 60 4.77 -4.39 17.44
N ALA A 61 5.41 -4.70 16.32
CA ALA A 61 6.44 -3.87 15.68
C ALA A 61 5.80 -2.69 14.91
N ARG A 62 4.99 -1.91 15.64
CA ARG A 62 4.07 -0.92 15.07
C ARG A 62 4.77 0.16 14.26
N SER A 63 5.87 0.72 14.77
CA SER A 63 6.65 1.75 14.03
C SER A 63 7.13 1.26 12.67
N SER A 64 7.58 -0.01 12.58
CA SER A 64 8.00 -0.62 11.32
C SER A 64 6.81 -0.88 10.39
N ALA A 65 5.65 -1.28 10.93
CA ALA A 65 4.43 -1.42 10.15
C ALA A 65 4.01 -0.10 9.49
N PHE A 66 4.11 1.02 10.20
CA PHE A 66 3.86 2.36 9.65
C PHE A 66 4.85 2.73 8.53
N ALA A 67 6.15 2.44 8.73
CA ALA A 67 7.17 2.72 7.73
C ALA A 67 6.94 1.96 6.42
N MET A 68 6.31 0.78 6.48
CA MET A 68 5.99 -0.04 5.31
C MET A 68 4.84 0.48 4.44
N MET A 69 4.01 1.42 4.93
CA MET A 69 2.90 1.98 4.13
C MET A 69 3.38 2.58 2.81
N ARG A 70 4.49 3.32 2.84
CA ARG A 70 5.07 3.93 1.64
C ARG A 70 5.57 2.89 0.64
N PRO A 71 6.41 1.91 1.00
CA PRO A 71 6.78 0.80 0.11
C PRO A 71 5.58 0.09 -0.53
N VAL A 72 4.51 -0.21 0.22
CA VAL A 72 3.26 -0.79 -0.30
C VAL A 72 2.68 0.10 -1.39
N PHE A 73 2.49 1.39 -1.12
CA PHE A 73 1.91 2.33 -2.07
C PHE A 73 2.80 2.54 -3.30
N GLU A 74 4.10 2.75 -3.12
CA GLU A 74 5.04 2.96 -4.23
C GLU A 74 5.12 1.74 -5.15
N ALA A 75 5.15 0.53 -4.61
CA ALA A 75 5.19 -0.69 -5.40
C ALA A 75 3.90 -0.86 -6.23
N CYS A 76 2.72 -0.58 -5.66
CA CYS A 76 1.46 -0.57 -6.39
C CYS A 76 1.49 0.45 -7.56
N VAL A 77 1.86 1.70 -7.28
CA VAL A 77 1.90 2.77 -8.30
C VAL A 77 2.91 2.44 -9.41
N ARG A 78 4.11 1.95 -9.07
CA ARG A 78 5.12 1.55 -10.05
C ARG A 78 4.64 0.40 -10.92
N GLY A 79 4.00 -0.60 -10.32
CA GLY A 79 3.44 -1.73 -11.06
C GLY A 79 2.37 -1.29 -12.06
N CYS A 80 1.43 -0.46 -11.63
CA CYS A 80 0.43 0.14 -12.52
C CYS A 80 1.08 0.99 -13.62
N TRP A 81 2.11 1.77 -13.28
CA TRP A 81 2.80 2.61 -14.25
C TRP A 81 3.55 1.80 -15.30
N PHE A 82 4.24 0.71 -14.91
CA PHE A 82 4.88 -0.20 -15.87
C PHE A 82 3.88 -0.90 -16.78
N GLY A 83 2.73 -1.31 -16.25
CA GLY A 83 1.73 -2.07 -17.00
C GLY A 83 0.91 -1.23 -17.98
N PHE A 84 0.68 0.05 -17.67
CA PHE A 84 -0.28 0.85 -18.41
C PHE A 84 0.30 2.10 -19.08
N VAL A 85 1.48 2.57 -18.67
CA VAL A 85 1.97 3.91 -19.05
C VAL A 85 3.41 3.91 -19.57
N ALA A 86 4.31 3.16 -18.94
CA ALA A 86 5.74 3.27 -19.18
C ALA A 86 6.12 2.89 -20.61
N THR A 87 6.95 3.72 -21.24
CA THR A 87 7.59 3.41 -22.51
C THR A 87 8.87 2.58 -22.32
N ASP A 88 9.32 1.87 -23.35
CA ASP A 88 10.58 1.12 -23.32
C ASP A 88 11.79 2.01 -22.98
N LEU A 89 11.79 3.26 -23.42
CA LEU A 89 12.84 4.24 -23.09
C LEU A 89 12.87 4.54 -21.58
N GLN A 90 11.70 4.68 -20.97
CA GLN A 90 11.58 4.92 -19.52
C GLN A 90 11.99 3.69 -18.72
N ILE A 91 11.61 2.49 -19.17
CA ILE A 91 12.02 1.23 -18.58
C ILE A 91 13.55 1.09 -18.63
N ASN A 92 14.18 1.34 -19.79
CA ASN A 92 15.62 1.30 -19.93
C ASN A 92 16.33 2.35 -19.07
N ALA A 93 15.76 3.55 -18.96
CA ALA A 93 16.29 4.61 -18.09
C ALA A 93 16.24 4.22 -16.61
N MET A 94 15.22 3.48 -16.18
CA MET A 94 15.12 2.97 -14.81
C MET A 94 16.25 1.99 -14.50
N PHE A 95 16.49 0.99 -15.35
CA PHE A 95 17.59 0.03 -15.15
C PHE A 95 18.96 0.68 -15.19
N ALA A 96 19.09 1.80 -15.88
CA ALA A 96 20.32 2.58 -15.93
C ALA A 96 20.44 3.61 -14.78
N ASN A 97 19.55 3.58 -13.78
CA ASN A 97 19.44 4.59 -12.70
C ASN A 97 19.31 6.04 -13.22
N ARG A 98 18.70 6.23 -14.38
CA ARG A 98 18.50 7.55 -15.04
C ARG A 98 17.04 7.97 -15.15
N LEU A 99 16.12 7.21 -14.55
CA LEU A 99 14.71 7.55 -14.56
C LEU A 99 14.45 8.79 -13.70
N SER A 100 13.98 9.88 -14.34
CA SER A 100 13.64 11.13 -13.68
C SER A 100 12.16 11.24 -13.25
N THR A 101 11.32 10.28 -13.64
CA THR A 101 9.88 10.30 -13.36
C THR A 101 9.62 10.10 -11.87
N LYS A 102 9.06 11.13 -11.23
CA LYS A 102 8.73 11.11 -9.79
C LYS A 102 7.42 10.35 -9.54
N LEU A 103 7.26 9.79 -8.35
CA LEU A 103 6.07 9.04 -7.94
C LEU A 103 4.75 9.79 -8.23
N GLY A 104 4.67 11.08 -7.89
CA GLY A 104 3.48 11.90 -8.17
C GLY A 104 3.18 12.09 -9.66
N GLN A 105 4.19 12.01 -10.54
CA GLN A 105 3.99 12.03 -11.99
C GLN A 105 3.44 10.67 -12.46
N MET A 106 3.96 9.55 -11.92
CA MET A 106 3.47 8.21 -12.21
C MET A 106 1.99 8.07 -11.82
N VAL A 107 1.63 8.49 -10.62
CA VAL A 107 0.24 8.48 -10.12
C VAL A 107 -0.71 9.21 -11.06
N ARG A 108 -0.35 10.44 -11.48
CA ARG A 108 -1.17 11.23 -12.42
C ARG A 108 -1.30 10.58 -13.79
N ALA A 109 -0.20 10.03 -14.30
CA ALA A 109 -0.19 9.38 -15.60
C ALA A 109 -1.04 8.09 -15.59
N VAL A 110 -0.93 7.27 -14.54
CA VAL A 110 -1.77 6.08 -14.33
C VAL A 110 -3.24 6.48 -14.27
N GLY A 111 -3.62 7.48 -13.48
CA GLY A 111 -5.02 7.90 -13.36
C GLY A 111 -5.60 8.53 -14.63
N LYS A 112 -4.75 9.02 -15.55
CA LYS A 112 -5.15 9.50 -16.88
C LYS A 112 -5.40 8.36 -17.85
N GLU A 113 -4.50 7.37 -17.88
CA GLU A 113 -4.57 6.23 -18.78
C GLU A 113 -5.64 5.21 -18.33
N GLU A 114 -5.73 4.98 -17.01
CA GLU A 114 -6.67 4.06 -16.39
C GLU A 114 -7.57 4.81 -15.39
N PRO A 115 -8.71 5.33 -15.82
CA PRO A 115 -9.62 6.13 -14.96
C PRO A 115 -10.08 5.41 -13.69
N ALA A 116 -10.21 4.07 -13.73
CA ALA A 116 -10.52 3.25 -12.57
C ALA A 116 -9.44 3.33 -11.46
N LEU A 117 -8.19 3.63 -11.82
CA LEU A 117 -7.06 3.80 -10.90
C LEU A 117 -6.87 5.25 -10.42
N LYS A 118 -7.77 6.18 -10.79
CA LYS A 118 -7.70 7.59 -10.34
C LYS A 118 -7.75 7.72 -8.82
N VAL A 119 -8.31 6.73 -8.12
CA VAL A 119 -8.29 6.65 -6.65
C VAL A 119 -6.87 6.73 -6.07
N LEU A 120 -5.84 6.24 -6.76
CA LEU A 120 -4.44 6.35 -6.33
C LEU A 120 -3.98 7.81 -6.24
N SER A 121 -4.52 8.71 -7.06
CA SER A 121 -4.23 10.15 -6.98
C SER A 121 -4.83 10.77 -5.72
N SER A 122 -6.04 10.37 -5.33
CA SER A 122 -6.67 10.81 -4.09
C SER A 122 -5.88 10.30 -2.87
N VAL A 123 -5.49 9.02 -2.87
CA VAL A 123 -4.64 8.43 -1.83
C VAL A 123 -3.30 9.17 -1.72
N ALA A 124 -2.62 9.40 -2.84
CA ALA A 124 -1.36 10.14 -2.87
C ALA A 124 -1.50 11.55 -2.28
N SER A 125 -2.58 12.27 -2.59
CA SER A 125 -2.83 13.60 -2.05
C SER A 125 -3.10 13.61 -0.55
N ILE A 126 -3.89 12.64 -0.06
CA ILE A 126 -4.29 12.56 1.35
C ILE A 126 -3.12 12.13 2.24
N PHE A 127 -2.33 11.15 1.79
CA PHE A 127 -1.32 10.49 2.61
C PHE A 127 0.12 10.95 2.33
N LYS A 128 0.36 11.90 1.40
CA LYS A 128 1.70 12.32 1.01
C LYS A 128 2.62 12.61 2.21
N GLU A 129 2.19 13.51 3.09
CA GLU A 129 2.99 13.90 4.25
C GLU A 129 3.22 12.72 5.21
N GLN A 130 2.18 11.91 5.43
CA GLN A 130 2.25 10.76 6.33
C GLN A 130 3.19 9.68 5.81
N LEU A 131 3.12 9.37 4.50
CA LEU A 131 4.04 8.41 3.88
C LEU A 131 5.49 8.88 3.97
N ASP A 132 5.75 10.18 3.78
CA ASP A 132 7.08 10.76 3.92
C ASP A 132 7.57 10.73 5.36
N HIS A 133 6.73 11.12 6.33
CA HIS A 133 7.07 11.19 7.75
C HIS A 133 7.39 9.83 8.35
N PHE A 134 6.60 8.79 8.05
CA PHE A 134 6.82 7.47 8.62
C PHE A 134 8.04 6.75 8.06
N THR A 135 8.43 7.02 6.81
CA THR A 135 9.55 6.33 6.18
C THR A 135 10.91 6.87 6.60
N HIS A 136 11.01 8.17 6.90
CA HIS A 136 12.29 8.85 7.10
C HIS A 136 12.65 9.15 8.55
N GLY A 137 11.96 8.54 9.54
CA GLY A 137 12.26 8.78 10.96
C GLY A 137 12.14 10.25 11.36
N SER A 138 11.16 10.94 10.79
CA SER A 138 10.95 12.37 11.02
C SER A 138 10.52 12.70 12.45
N GLY A 139 10.53 13.99 12.82
CA GLY A 139 10.09 14.45 14.14
C GLY A 139 8.78 13.84 14.62
N PRO A 140 7.69 13.80 13.82
CA PRO A 140 6.44 13.14 14.20
C PRO A 140 6.54 11.66 14.51
N GLN A 141 7.43 10.91 13.83
CA GLN A 141 7.67 9.49 14.14
C GLN A 141 8.49 9.35 15.42
N LEU A 142 9.53 10.16 15.60
CA LEU A 142 10.34 10.15 16.80
C LEU A 142 9.54 10.60 18.04
N ALA A 143 8.69 11.61 17.92
CA ALA A 143 7.80 12.05 19.00
C ALA A 143 6.87 10.95 19.53
N ARG A 144 6.61 9.91 18.74
CA ARG A 144 5.87 8.70 19.16
C ARG A 144 6.70 7.70 19.92
N CYS A 145 8.03 7.86 19.94
CA CYS A 145 8.94 6.94 20.62
C CYS A 145 9.30 7.41 22.03
N PHE A 146 8.89 8.60 22.46
CA PHE A 146 9.18 9.09 23.81
C PHE A 146 8.10 10.01 24.35
N ASN A 147 7.97 10.05 25.66
CA ASN A 147 7.25 11.07 26.41
C ASN A 147 8.10 11.47 27.62
N HIS A 148 7.57 12.32 28.50
CA HIS A 148 8.27 12.77 29.71
C HIS A 148 8.66 11.64 30.67
N GLU A 149 8.03 10.45 30.57
CA GLU A 149 8.19 9.36 31.54
C GLU A 149 8.92 8.13 30.97
N ALA A 150 8.87 7.91 29.63
CA ALA A 150 9.44 6.70 29.04
C ALA A 150 9.83 6.88 27.56
N ILE A 151 10.82 6.10 27.13
CA ILE A 151 11.19 5.91 25.73
C ILE A 151 10.58 4.57 25.30
N ALA A 152 9.45 4.60 24.62
CA ALA A 152 8.77 3.42 24.08
C ALA A 152 7.88 3.81 22.89
N PRO A 153 7.76 2.96 21.86
CA PRO A 153 6.83 3.20 20.75
C PRO A 153 5.40 3.31 21.26
N ARG A 154 4.73 4.39 20.91
CA ARG A 154 3.33 4.70 21.33
C ARG A 154 2.42 4.81 20.13
N HIS A 155 2.03 3.68 19.58
CA HIS A 155 0.97 3.62 18.58
C HIS A 155 -0.29 3.03 19.22
N THR A 156 -1.40 3.72 19.08
CA THR A 156 -2.70 3.23 19.57
C THR A 156 -3.21 2.10 18.68
N ALA A 157 -4.13 1.30 19.21
CA ALA A 157 -4.83 0.27 18.43
C ALA A 157 -5.54 0.88 17.20
N GLY A 158 -6.19 2.05 17.39
CA GLY A 158 -6.85 2.78 16.30
C GLY A 158 -5.92 3.16 15.17
N GLU A 159 -4.69 3.60 15.46
CA GLU A 159 -3.69 3.92 14.45
C GLU A 159 -3.24 2.66 13.68
N VAL A 160 -3.08 1.53 14.33
CA VAL A 160 -2.76 0.25 13.67
C VAL A 160 -3.90 -0.18 12.76
N ILE A 161 -5.15 -0.03 13.20
CA ILE A 161 -6.34 -0.30 12.38
C ILE A 161 -6.33 0.59 11.12
N ASP A 162 -5.94 1.85 11.23
CA ASP A 162 -5.85 2.76 10.08
C ASP A 162 -4.76 2.33 9.09
N VAL A 163 -3.62 1.77 9.56
CA VAL A 163 -2.62 1.14 8.68
C VAL A 163 -3.23 -0.01 7.90
N LEU A 164 -3.95 -0.93 8.56
CA LEU A 164 -4.60 -2.07 7.89
C LEU A 164 -5.63 -1.59 6.86
N ARG A 165 -6.44 -0.59 7.21
CA ARG A 165 -7.39 0.06 6.30
C ARG A 165 -6.75 0.77 5.11
N PHE A 166 -5.48 1.14 5.22
CA PHE A 166 -4.72 1.70 4.12
C PHE A 166 -4.15 0.60 3.22
N ILE A 167 -3.46 -0.41 3.78
CA ILE A 167 -2.73 -1.40 2.99
C ILE A 167 -3.65 -2.39 2.27
N ASP A 168 -4.76 -2.81 2.87
CA ASP A 168 -5.65 -3.81 2.30
C ASP A 168 -6.31 -3.34 0.99
N PRO A 169 -6.92 -2.14 0.90
CA PRO A 169 -7.41 -1.61 -0.37
C PRO A 169 -6.33 -1.43 -1.43
N ILE A 170 -5.11 -0.99 -1.05
CA ILE A 170 -4.00 -0.85 -2.00
C ILE A 170 -3.60 -2.22 -2.57
N ALA A 171 -3.56 -3.27 -1.74
CA ALA A 171 -3.30 -4.63 -2.20
C ALA A 171 -4.39 -5.16 -3.15
N LEU A 172 -5.67 -4.90 -2.86
CA LEU A 172 -6.77 -5.28 -3.74
C LEU A 172 -6.70 -4.54 -5.09
N ILE A 173 -6.34 -3.26 -5.10
CA ILE A 173 -6.06 -2.50 -6.32
C ILE A 173 -4.89 -3.13 -7.09
N ALA A 174 -3.81 -3.49 -6.40
CA ALA A 174 -2.66 -4.15 -7.00
C ALA A 174 -3.05 -5.50 -7.64
N CYS A 175 -3.87 -6.30 -6.96
CA CYS A 175 -4.41 -7.55 -7.51
C CYS A 175 -5.26 -7.32 -8.75
N ALA A 176 -6.21 -6.37 -8.72
CA ALA A 176 -7.04 -6.04 -9.87
C ALA A 176 -6.20 -5.57 -11.07
N ALA A 177 -5.20 -4.69 -10.83
CA ALA A 177 -4.28 -4.24 -11.87
C ALA A 177 -3.47 -5.40 -12.47
N ARG A 178 -2.95 -6.31 -11.61
CA ARG A 178 -2.21 -7.49 -12.02
C ARG A 178 -3.06 -8.44 -12.86
N GLU A 179 -4.28 -8.72 -12.45
CA GLU A 179 -5.19 -9.58 -13.22
C GLU A 179 -5.54 -8.95 -14.57
N LYS A 180 -5.74 -7.62 -14.62
CA LYS A 180 -5.96 -6.90 -15.88
C LYS A 180 -4.77 -7.03 -16.83
N ILE A 181 -3.54 -6.86 -16.34
CA ILE A 181 -2.30 -7.03 -17.12
C ILE A 181 -2.18 -8.48 -17.62
N CYS A 182 -2.57 -9.45 -16.81
CA CYS A 182 -2.59 -10.86 -17.17
C CYS A 182 -3.82 -11.28 -18.01
N GLN A 183 -4.65 -10.34 -18.44
CA GLN A 183 -5.88 -10.56 -19.21
C GLN A 183 -6.88 -11.50 -18.52
N ARG A 184 -7.03 -11.36 -17.21
CA ARG A 184 -7.93 -12.16 -16.35
C ARG A 184 -9.01 -11.32 -15.70
N PRO A 185 -10.09 -11.94 -15.18
CA PRO A 185 -11.17 -11.23 -14.51
C PRO A 185 -10.69 -10.43 -13.30
N THR A 186 -11.05 -9.16 -13.24
CA THR A 186 -10.73 -8.25 -12.12
C THR A 186 -11.86 -8.14 -11.11
N ALA A 187 -13.08 -8.54 -11.49
CA ALA A 187 -14.29 -8.37 -10.69
C ALA A 187 -14.16 -8.87 -9.25
N PRO A 188 -13.59 -10.06 -8.94
CA PRO A 188 -13.50 -10.53 -7.57
C PRO A 188 -12.78 -9.55 -6.64
N PHE A 189 -11.71 -8.90 -7.13
CA PHE A 189 -10.93 -7.93 -6.35
C PHE A 189 -11.64 -6.58 -6.23
N LEU A 190 -12.33 -6.14 -7.30
CA LEU A 190 -13.10 -4.89 -7.29
C LEU A 190 -14.33 -5.00 -6.38
N ASP A 191 -15.03 -6.11 -6.37
CA ASP A 191 -16.17 -6.38 -5.48
C ASP A 191 -15.71 -6.41 -4.01
N ARG A 192 -14.59 -7.07 -3.73
CA ARG A 192 -13.99 -7.09 -2.39
C ARG A 192 -13.55 -5.69 -1.96
N LEU A 193 -12.96 -4.90 -2.86
CA LEU A 193 -12.57 -3.51 -2.61
C LEU A 193 -13.79 -2.63 -2.31
N ALA A 194 -14.87 -2.77 -3.06
CA ALA A 194 -16.13 -2.04 -2.82
C ALA A 194 -16.73 -2.37 -1.45
N ALA A 195 -16.69 -3.65 -1.05
CA ALA A 195 -17.14 -4.10 0.27
C ALA A 195 -16.26 -3.59 1.43
N ALA A 196 -14.95 -3.39 1.20
CA ALA A 196 -14.01 -2.89 2.21
C ALA A 196 -14.15 -1.37 2.49
N GLY A 197 -14.80 -0.62 1.61
CA GLY A 197 -14.93 0.84 1.69
C GLY A 197 -13.69 1.59 1.18
N SER A 198 -13.81 2.92 1.10
CA SER A 198 -12.75 3.76 0.54
C SER A 198 -11.52 3.86 1.47
N PRO A 199 -10.28 3.77 0.96
CA PRO A 199 -9.05 3.94 1.72
C PRO A 199 -8.84 5.38 2.25
N ALA A 200 -9.79 6.27 2.07
CA ALA A 200 -9.60 7.72 2.10
C ALA A 200 -9.80 8.38 3.48
N ARG A 201 -9.49 7.74 4.61
CA ARG A 201 -9.44 8.46 5.89
C ARG A 201 -7.99 8.78 6.28
N LYS A 202 -7.68 10.07 6.49
CA LYS A 202 -6.41 10.48 7.09
C LYS A 202 -6.22 9.77 8.43
N ILE A 203 -5.08 9.12 8.60
CA ILE A 203 -4.61 8.69 9.92
C ILE A 203 -4.42 9.95 10.76
N LYS A 204 -5.06 10.04 11.92
CA LYS A 204 -4.88 11.18 12.82
C LYS A 204 -3.43 11.19 13.32
N MET A 205 -2.67 12.20 12.89
CA MET A 205 -1.35 12.45 13.47
C MET A 205 -1.54 13.12 14.83
N PRO A 206 -0.92 12.61 15.92
CA PRO A 206 -0.90 13.34 17.17
C PRO A 206 -0.20 14.69 16.95
N ALA A 207 -0.70 15.73 17.63
CA ALA A 207 0.01 16.99 17.71
C ALA A 207 1.39 16.74 18.35
N VAL A 208 2.46 17.26 17.74
CA VAL A 208 3.77 17.33 18.39
C VAL A 208 3.62 18.32 19.54
N GLN A 209 3.59 17.84 20.78
CA GLN A 209 3.63 18.68 21.99
C GLN A 209 5.08 19.03 22.31
#